data_67d2e4e7da5e973bca96332d5309a79b
#
_entry.id   67d2e4e7da5e973bca96332d5309a79b
#
_cell.length_a   1.000
_cell.length_b   1.000
_cell.length_c   1.000
_cell.angle_alpha   90.00
_cell.angle_beta   90.00
_cell.angle_gamma   90.00
#
_symmetry.space_group_name_H-M   'P 1'
#
loop_
_entity.id
_entity.type
_entity.pdbx_description
1 polymer ?
#
loop_
_entity_poly.entity_id
_entity_poly.type
_entity_poly.pdbx_seq_one_letter_code
_entity_poly.pdbx_strand_id
1 'polypeptide(L)'
;MTILAVSDSIGETANQVAVAAASQFVEKVEVKRIPYIKTLEDVEEVIKCAEECERVIIVSTIITVNVREYLTQKAMEKNISVMNVLGPIINIASNILNTQPTYNPGAMRQTDEEYYKRIEAMEFAMQYDDSKDYRGLKNADVVLIGLSRTSKTPLCMYLANKGVKAINIPLMPEVGVPEELFEVDRKKVFGLTINPLRLIEIRKRRLDKFHRLTSDIEYAGDARVLEELEYADKIMRKVGCKIVDVTERAIEDTALIILNSIGYNKK
;
A
#
# COMPACT_ATOMS: atom_id res chain seq x y z
N MET A 1 18.98 -3.04 -19.80
CA MET A 1 17.76 -3.65 -20.34
C MET A 1 16.58 -2.82 -19.86
N THR A 2 15.56 -2.60 -20.70
CA THR A 2 14.37 -1.81 -20.40
C THR A 2 13.10 -2.67 -20.46
N ILE A 3 12.18 -2.49 -19.53
CA ILE A 3 10.84 -3.06 -19.62
C ILE A 3 9.85 -1.91 -19.84
N LEU A 4 9.12 -1.94 -20.94
CA LEU A 4 8.04 -1.00 -21.21
C LEU A 4 6.73 -1.57 -20.66
N ALA A 5 6.17 -0.91 -19.64
CA ALA A 5 4.91 -1.29 -19.03
C ALA A 5 3.76 -0.52 -19.69
N VAL A 6 3.06 -1.18 -20.62
CA VAL A 6 2.11 -0.57 -21.55
C VAL A 6 0.67 -0.92 -21.19
N SER A 7 -0.24 0.05 -21.25
CA SER A 7 -1.65 -0.16 -20.86
C SER A 7 -2.60 0.80 -21.60
N ASP A 8 -3.83 0.37 -21.83
CA ASP A 8 -4.95 1.20 -22.32
C ASP A 8 -5.65 2.02 -21.20
N SER A 9 -5.17 1.90 -19.97
CA SER A 9 -5.56 2.66 -18.77
C SER A 9 -4.31 3.32 -18.17
N ILE A 10 -4.33 3.65 -16.86
CA ILE A 10 -3.19 4.34 -16.21
C ILE A 10 -1.92 3.49 -16.09
N GLY A 11 -1.97 2.17 -16.38
CA GLY A 11 -0.80 1.30 -16.45
C GLY A 11 -0.20 0.87 -15.11
N GLU A 12 -0.93 0.97 -14.01
CA GLU A 12 -0.41 0.60 -12.69
C GLU A 12 -0.10 -0.89 -12.58
N THR A 13 -1.03 -1.76 -13.02
CA THR A 13 -0.85 -3.21 -13.00
C THR A 13 0.34 -3.66 -13.86
N ALA A 14 0.46 -3.11 -15.09
CA ALA A 14 1.60 -3.40 -15.96
C ALA A 14 2.91 -2.98 -15.30
N ASN A 15 2.94 -1.79 -14.68
CA ASN A 15 4.11 -1.27 -13.98
C ASN A 15 4.49 -2.13 -12.77
N GLN A 16 3.53 -2.55 -11.95
CA GLN A 16 3.80 -3.40 -10.78
C GLN A 16 4.38 -4.75 -11.19
N VAL A 17 3.84 -5.40 -12.23
CA VAL A 17 4.37 -6.65 -12.77
C VAL A 17 5.79 -6.46 -13.30
N ALA A 18 6.02 -5.38 -14.05
CA ALA A 18 7.35 -5.06 -14.60
C ALA A 18 8.38 -4.80 -13.49
N VAL A 19 8.02 -4.04 -12.45
CA VAL A 19 8.88 -3.75 -11.30
C VAL A 19 9.17 -5.03 -10.51
N ALA A 20 8.16 -5.87 -10.25
CA ALA A 20 8.33 -7.14 -9.55
C ALA A 20 9.27 -8.07 -10.33
N ALA A 21 9.15 -8.15 -11.66
CA ALA A 21 10.06 -8.91 -12.49
C ALA A 21 11.48 -8.32 -12.48
N ALA A 22 11.62 -7.00 -12.63
CA ALA A 22 12.90 -6.30 -12.62
C ALA A 22 13.68 -6.53 -11.31
N SER A 23 12.98 -6.58 -10.16
CA SER A 23 13.59 -6.79 -8.84
C SER A 23 14.25 -8.17 -8.65
N GLN A 24 14.02 -9.12 -9.55
CA GLN A 24 14.62 -10.46 -9.49
C GLN A 24 16.03 -10.50 -10.11
N PHE A 25 16.52 -9.41 -10.69
CA PHE A 25 17.82 -9.34 -11.34
C PHE A 25 18.79 -8.44 -10.56
N VAL A 26 20.02 -8.87 -10.44
CA VAL A 26 21.11 -8.06 -9.84
C VAL A 26 21.49 -6.91 -10.76
N GLU A 27 21.43 -7.14 -12.09
CA GLU A 27 21.66 -6.10 -13.08
C GLU A 27 20.53 -5.07 -13.08
N LYS A 28 20.88 -3.80 -13.32
CA LYS A 28 19.89 -2.72 -13.36
C LYS A 28 18.93 -2.90 -14.57
N VAL A 29 17.67 -3.17 -14.28
CA VAL A 29 16.57 -3.18 -15.23
C VAL A 29 15.76 -1.91 -15.04
N GLU A 30 15.65 -1.11 -16.10
CA GLU A 30 14.83 0.09 -16.11
C GLU A 30 13.38 -0.27 -16.45
N VAL A 31 12.41 0.30 -15.72
CA VAL A 31 10.99 0.14 -16.01
C VAL A 31 10.41 1.49 -16.42
N LYS A 32 9.83 1.55 -17.64
CA LYS A 32 9.18 2.75 -18.17
C LYS A 32 7.70 2.49 -18.37
N ARG A 33 6.85 3.25 -17.66
CA ARG A 33 5.39 3.14 -17.76
C ARG A 33 4.89 3.98 -18.93
N ILE A 34 4.07 3.38 -19.81
CA ILE A 34 3.42 4.03 -20.95
C ILE A 34 1.90 3.77 -20.86
N PRO A 35 1.15 4.71 -20.26
CA PRO A 35 -0.30 4.59 -20.07
C PRO A 35 -1.10 5.09 -21.28
N TYR A 36 -2.41 4.80 -21.29
CA TYR A 36 -3.42 5.34 -22.18
C TYR A 36 -3.25 5.02 -23.66
N ILE A 37 -2.69 3.87 -24.00
CA ILE A 37 -2.55 3.38 -25.38
C ILE A 37 -3.93 2.90 -25.86
N LYS A 38 -4.61 3.73 -26.63
CA LYS A 38 -6.00 3.52 -27.05
C LYS A 38 -6.18 3.38 -28.54
N THR A 39 -5.24 3.90 -29.33
CA THR A 39 -5.28 3.94 -30.78
C THR A 39 -4.13 3.12 -31.38
N LEU A 40 -4.19 2.87 -32.69
CA LEU A 40 -3.10 2.21 -33.42
C LEU A 40 -1.88 3.14 -33.56
N GLU A 41 -2.11 4.44 -33.61
CA GLU A 41 -1.06 5.47 -33.65
C GLU A 41 -0.28 5.46 -32.32
N ASP A 42 -0.95 5.32 -31.18
CA ASP A 42 -0.28 5.19 -29.87
C ASP A 42 0.63 3.96 -29.84
N VAL A 43 0.22 2.85 -30.49
CA VAL A 43 1.04 1.65 -30.60
C VAL A 43 2.31 1.91 -31.42
N GLU A 44 2.23 2.66 -32.52
CA GLU A 44 3.41 3.01 -33.32
C GLU A 44 4.42 3.83 -32.47
N GLU A 45 3.95 4.71 -31.60
CA GLU A 45 4.82 5.44 -30.66
C GLU A 45 5.49 4.51 -29.65
N VAL A 46 4.76 3.52 -29.13
CA VAL A 46 5.32 2.48 -28.24
C VAL A 46 6.43 1.70 -28.94
N ILE A 47 6.19 1.28 -30.18
CA ILE A 47 7.18 0.52 -30.97
C ILE A 47 8.43 1.38 -31.26
N LYS A 48 8.28 2.64 -31.62
CA LYS A 48 9.41 3.57 -31.80
C LYS A 48 10.23 3.69 -30.50
N CYS A 49 9.56 3.87 -29.35
CA CYS A 49 10.23 3.93 -28.07
C CYS A 49 10.97 2.61 -27.73
N ALA A 50 10.44 1.48 -28.16
CA ALA A 50 11.08 0.19 -27.99
C ALA A 50 12.30 0.02 -28.90
N GLU A 51 12.25 0.48 -30.15
CA GLU A 51 13.36 0.44 -31.09
C GLU A 51 14.57 1.31 -30.65
N GLU A 52 14.32 2.36 -29.85
CA GLU A 52 15.39 3.18 -29.26
C GLU A 52 16.16 2.48 -28.14
N CYS A 53 15.64 1.36 -27.63
CA CYS A 53 16.23 0.61 -26.53
C CYS A 53 17.12 -0.52 -27.07
N GLU A 54 18.34 -0.65 -26.57
CA GLU A 54 19.27 -1.73 -26.96
C GLU A 54 18.71 -3.14 -26.65
N ARG A 55 18.04 -3.29 -25.49
CA ARG A 55 17.39 -4.53 -25.05
C ARG A 55 16.08 -4.17 -24.39
N VAL A 56 14.97 -4.64 -24.95
CA VAL A 56 13.63 -4.25 -24.50
C VAL A 56 12.68 -5.45 -24.40
N ILE A 57 11.76 -5.37 -23.44
CA ILE A 57 10.59 -6.24 -23.34
C ILE A 57 9.38 -5.34 -23.12
N ILE A 58 8.25 -5.67 -23.75
CA ILE A 58 6.97 -5.02 -23.51
C ILE A 58 6.12 -5.89 -22.59
N VAL A 59 5.69 -5.34 -21.45
CA VAL A 59 4.71 -5.93 -20.55
C VAL A 59 3.40 -5.19 -20.74
N SER A 60 2.39 -5.84 -21.30
CA SER A 60 1.13 -5.23 -21.71
C SER A 60 -0.06 -5.68 -20.88
N THR A 61 -0.87 -4.71 -20.47
CA THR A 61 -2.20 -4.94 -19.89
C THR A 61 -3.31 -4.32 -20.75
N ILE A 62 -3.06 -4.15 -22.04
CA ILE A 62 -4.08 -3.70 -22.99
C ILE A 62 -5.16 -4.77 -23.14
N ILE A 63 -6.41 -4.38 -22.88
CA ILE A 63 -7.60 -5.23 -22.98
C ILE A 63 -8.28 -5.05 -24.34
N THR A 64 -8.25 -3.86 -24.90
CA THR A 64 -8.84 -3.53 -26.21
C THR A 64 -8.24 -4.42 -27.29
N VAL A 65 -9.07 -5.29 -27.88
CA VAL A 65 -8.62 -6.43 -28.71
C VAL A 65 -7.80 -5.98 -29.91
N ASN A 66 -8.32 -5.06 -30.73
CA ASN A 66 -7.65 -4.55 -31.92
C ASN A 66 -6.30 -3.88 -31.61
N VAL A 67 -6.22 -3.10 -30.56
CA VAL A 67 -4.98 -2.41 -30.14
C VAL A 67 -3.94 -3.42 -29.64
N ARG A 68 -4.39 -4.41 -28.87
CA ARG A 68 -3.54 -5.49 -28.34
C ARG A 68 -2.96 -6.37 -29.45
N GLU A 69 -3.80 -6.75 -30.41
CA GLU A 69 -3.38 -7.57 -31.56
C GLU A 69 -2.39 -6.80 -32.44
N TYR A 70 -2.67 -5.53 -32.70
CA TYR A 70 -1.78 -4.67 -33.45
C TYR A 70 -0.42 -4.48 -32.77
N LEU A 71 -0.40 -4.24 -31.45
CA LEU A 71 0.84 -4.17 -30.68
C LEU A 71 1.64 -5.48 -30.82
N THR A 72 0.97 -6.62 -30.70
CA THR A 72 1.63 -7.92 -30.79
C THR A 72 2.22 -8.14 -32.19
N GLN A 73 1.48 -7.81 -33.23
CA GLN A 73 1.92 -7.93 -34.61
C GLN A 73 3.15 -7.03 -34.86
N LYS A 74 3.07 -5.75 -34.52
CA LYS A 74 4.16 -4.78 -34.75
C LYS A 74 5.42 -5.14 -33.96
N ALA A 75 5.29 -5.60 -32.75
CA ALA A 75 6.42 -6.06 -31.96
C ALA A 75 7.07 -7.31 -32.55
N MET A 76 6.29 -8.26 -33.09
CA MET A 76 6.82 -9.41 -33.83
C MET A 76 7.59 -9.00 -35.08
N GLU A 77 7.08 -8.05 -35.89
CA GLU A 77 7.76 -7.50 -37.04
C GLU A 77 9.13 -6.92 -36.72
N LYS A 78 9.31 -6.42 -35.47
CA LYS A 78 10.55 -5.80 -34.99
C LYS A 78 11.39 -6.71 -34.08
N ASN A 79 11.02 -8.00 -33.92
CA ASN A 79 11.67 -8.94 -33.01
C ASN A 79 11.69 -8.46 -31.56
N ILE A 80 10.65 -7.75 -31.13
CA ILE A 80 10.47 -7.27 -29.74
C ILE A 80 9.56 -8.27 -28.99
N SER A 81 10.01 -8.73 -27.82
CA SER A 81 9.22 -9.62 -26.98
C SER A 81 8.07 -8.87 -26.30
N VAL A 82 6.84 -9.37 -26.42
CA VAL A 82 5.65 -8.84 -25.75
C VAL A 82 5.05 -9.90 -24.84
N MET A 83 4.81 -9.52 -23.58
CA MET A 83 4.06 -10.32 -22.61
C MET A 83 2.70 -9.68 -22.37
N ASN A 84 1.63 -10.31 -22.84
CA ASN A 84 0.27 -9.93 -22.45
C ASN A 84 -0.08 -10.57 -21.10
N VAL A 85 -0.21 -9.75 -20.06
CA VAL A 85 -0.41 -10.24 -18.67
C VAL A 85 -1.84 -10.71 -18.43
N LEU A 86 -2.84 -9.99 -18.96
CA LEU A 86 -4.26 -10.26 -18.67
C LEU A 86 -4.88 -11.28 -19.62
N GLY A 87 -4.40 -11.37 -20.85
CA GLY A 87 -5.01 -12.22 -21.89
C GLY A 87 -5.17 -13.68 -21.48
N PRO A 88 -4.12 -14.37 -21.02
CA PRO A 88 -4.22 -15.77 -20.59
C PRO A 88 -5.21 -15.97 -19.45
N ILE A 89 -5.24 -15.08 -18.47
CA ILE A 89 -6.13 -15.16 -17.32
C ILE A 89 -7.59 -14.98 -17.76
N ILE A 90 -7.85 -13.96 -18.59
CA ILE A 90 -9.20 -13.68 -19.13
C ILE A 90 -9.70 -14.86 -19.94
N ASN A 91 -8.87 -15.47 -20.78
CA ASN A 91 -9.26 -16.62 -21.60
C ASN A 91 -9.61 -17.84 -20.75
N ILE A 92 -8.80 -18.14 -19.72
CA ILE A 92 -9.08 -19.25 -18.80
C ILE A 92 -10.40 -18.99 -18.04
N ALA A 93 -10.58 -17.77 -17.52
CA ALA A 93 -11.79 -17.39 -16.81
C ALA A 93 -13.05 -17.45 -17.72
N SER A 94 -12.93 -16.97 -18.96
CA SER A 94 -14.01 -17.05 -19.95
C SER A 94 -14.46 -18.50 -20.21
N ASN A 95 -13.51 -19.42 -20.34
CA ASN A 95 -13.80 -20.83 -20.53
C ASN A 95 -14.47 -21.46 -19.31
N ILE A 96 -14.02 -21.14 -18.09
CA ILE A 96 -14.60 -21.69 -16.84
C ILE A 96 -16.00 -21.15 -16.62
N LEU A 97 -16.20 -19.84 -16.84
CA LEU A 97 -17.48 -19.15 -16.63
C LEU A 97 -18.46 -19.37 -17.80
N ASN A 98 -17.97 -19.89 -18.93
CA ASN A 98 -18.71 -20.01 -20.18
C ASN A 98 -19.40 -18.70 -20.62
N THR A 99 -18.69 -17.57 -20.45
CA THR A 99 -19.15 -16.21 -20.77
C THR A 99 -18.08 -15.43 -21.53
N GLN A 100 -18.52 -14.48 -22.36
CA GLN A 100 -17.61 -13.61 -23.08
C GLN A 100 -17.15 -12.45 -22.17
N PRO A 101 -15.84 -12.10 -22.19
CA PRO A 101 -15.34 -10.94 -21.48
C PRO A 101 -15.89 -9.63 -22.08
N THR A 102 -16.10 -8.64 -21.23
CA THR A 102 -16.60 -7.31 -21.67
C THR A 102 -15.53 -6.45 -22.33
N TYR A 103 -14.26 -6.78 -22.16
CA TYR A 103 -13.08 -6.04 -22.68
C TYR A 103 -13.18 -4.52 -22.43
N ASN A 104 -13.62 -4.11 -21.23
CA ASN A 104 -13.77 -2.71 -20.85
C ASN A 104 -12.49 -2.18 -20.17
N PRO A 105 -11.70 -1.29 -20.82
CA PRO A 105 -10.51 -0.70 -20.22
C PRO A 105 -10.84 0.08 -18.95
N GLY A 106 -10.08 -0.17 -17.88
CA GLY A 106 -10.29 0.51 -16.61
C GLY A 106 -11.50 0.03 -15.79
N ALA A 107 -12.12 -1.12 -16.13
CA ALA A 107 -13.26 -1.67 -15.40
C ALA A 107 -13.04 -1.78 -13.88
N MET A 108 -11.81 -2.05 -13.43
CA MET A 108 -11.44 -2.09 -12.01
C MET A 108 -11.54 -0.71 -11.30
N ARG A 109 -11.73 0.37 -12.02
CA ARG A 109 -11.71 1.76 -11.52
C ARG A 109 -13.06 2.47 -11.68
N GLN A 110 -14.12 1.71 -11.76
CA GLN A 110 -15.47 2.31 -11.72
C GLN A 110 -15.68 2.93 -10.33
N THR A 111 -16.35 4.08 -10.30
CA THR A 111 -16.79 4.76 -9.08
C THR A 111 -17.99 4.00 -8.52
N ASP A 112 -17.71 2.86 -7.92
CA ASP A 112 -18.68 1.97 -7.28
C ASP A 112 -18.75 2.26 -5.77
N GLU A 113 -19.56 1.50 -5.05
CA GLU A 113 -19.64 1.59 -3.59
C GLU A 113 -18.29 1.39 -2.90
N GLU A 114 -17.40 0.57 -3.46
CA GLU A 114 -16.07 0.33 -2.89
C GLU A 114 -15.18 1.56 -3.03
N TYR A 115 -15.31 2.29 -4.14
CA TYR A 115 -14.61 3.56 -4.31
C TYR A 115 -15.04 4.57 -3.24
N TYR A 116 -16.35 4.76 -3.04
CA TYR A 116 -16.84 5.71 -2.03
C TYR A 116 -16.50 5.28 -0.60
N LYS A 117 -16.53 3.98 -0.28
CA LYS A 117 -16.04 3.47 1.01
C LYS A 117 -14.57 3.78 1.24
N ARG A 118 -13.73 3.71 0.21
CA ARG A 118 -12.30 4.09 0.32
C ARG A 118 -12.13 5.57 0.58
N ILE A 119 -12.88 6.44 -0.13
CA ILE A 119 -12.82 7.88 0.10
C ILE A 119 -13.27 8.22 1.52
N GLU A 120 -14.39 7.68 1.97
CA GLU A 120 -14.89 7.89 3.34
C GLU A 120 -13.89 7.41 4.41
N ALA A 121 -13.25 6.26 4.19
CA ALA A 121 -12.23 5.75 5.10
C ALA A 121 -10.97 6.62 5.12
N MET A 122 -10.56 7.20 3.97
CA MET A 122 -9.44 8.13 3.89
C MET A 122 -9.75 9.45 4.61
N GLU A 123 -10.92 10.03 4.38
CA GLU A 123 -11.37 11.24 5.09
C GLU A 123 -11.41 11.00 6.59
N PHE A 124 -11.94 9.85 7.03
CA PHE A 124 -11.94 9.44 8.41
C PHE A 124 -10.53 9.34 9.00
N ALA A 125 -9.61 8.65 8.33
CA ALA A 125 -8.24 8.50 8.79
C ALA A 125 -7.52 9.86 8.90
N MET A 126 -7.74 10.77 7.94
CA MET A 126 -7.17 12.12 7.96
C MET A 126 -7.74 12.98 9.10
N GLN A 127 -9.05 12.88 9.35
CA GLN A 127 -9.73 13.65 10.39
C GLN A 127 -9.24 13.27 11.79
N TYR A 128 -8.95 11.99 12.01
CA TYR A 128 -8.61 11.43 13.32
C TYR A 128 -7.14 11.03 13.46
N ASP A 129 -6.25 11.48 12.54
CA ASP A 129 -4.80 11.20 12.66
C ASP A 129 -4.18 12.06 13.77
N ASP A 130 -3.60 11.40 14.76
CA ASP A 130 -3.01 12.01 15.96
C ASP A 130 -3.93 13.09 16.63
N SER A 131 -5.23 12.97 16.43
CA SER A 131 -6.23 13.90 16.93
C SER A 131 -6.53 13.65 18.41
N LYS A 132 -6.90 14.74 19.13
CA LYS A 132 -7.50 14.65 20.46
C LYS A 132 -9.03 14.45 20.41
N ASP A 133 -9.59 14.34 19.21
CA ASP A 133 -11.02 14.05 19.02
C ASP A 133 -11.24 12.54 18.99
N TYR A 134 -11.66 11.98 20.11
CA TYR A 134 -11.90 10.55 20.28
C TYR A 134 -13.31 10.09 19.86
N ARG A 135 -14.16 10.99 19.35
CA ARG A 135 -15.51 10.63 18.88
C ARG A 135 -15.47 9.62 17.74
N GLY A 136 -14.38 9.60 16.97
CA GLY A 136 -14.14 8.63 15.90
C GLY A 136 -14.02 7.19 16.38
N LEU A 137 -13.67 6.92 17.65
CA LEU A 137 -13.49 5.57 18.17
C LEU A 137 -14.72 4.67 18.00
N LYS A 138 -15.91 5.22 18.15
CA LYS A 138 -17.19 4.48 17.99
C LYS A 138 -17.42 4.00 16.57
N ASN A 139 -16.92 4.75 15.58
CA ASN A 139 -17.12 4.51 14.15
C ASN A 139 -15.92 3.82 13.48
N ALA A 140 -14.82 3.62 14.21
CA ALA A 140 -13.63 2.98 13.68
C ALA A 140 -13.84 1.46 13.50
N ASP A 141 -13.34 0.95 12.38
CA ASP A 141 -13.19 -0.48 12.15
C ASP A 141 -11.91 -1.01 12.81
N VAL A 142 -10.87 -0.18 12.87
CA VAL A 142 -9.56 -0.48 13.44
C VAL A 142 -9.07 0.70 14.28
N VAL A 143 -8.56 0.40 15.48
CA VAL A 143 -7.91 1.36 16.38
C VAL A 143 -6.45 0.93 16.57
N LEU A 144 -5.50 1.75 16.13
CA LEU A 144 -4.07 1.51 16.30
C LEU A 144 -3.58 2.26 17.52
N ILE A 145 -2.96 1.58 18.46
CA ILE A 145 -2.32 2.18 19.62
C ILE A 145 -0.82 1.84 19.65
N GLY A 146 0.00 2.73 20.12
CA GLY A 146 1.46 2.50 20.19
C GLY A 146 2.27 3.79 20.28
N LEU A 147 3.57 3.65 20.47
CA LEU A 147 4.49 4.76 20.60
C LEU A 147 4.63 5.58 19.31
N SER A 148 5.14 6.79 19.43
CA SER A 148 5.58 7.57 18.29
C SER A 148 6.66 6.80 17.52
N ARG A 149 6.55 6.78 16.16
CA ARG A 149 7.44 6.08 15.21
C ARG A 149 7.23 4.57 15.08
N THR A 150 6.08 4.06 15.48
CA THR A 150 5.67 2.68 15.19
C THR A 150 4.82 2.55 13.91
N SER A 151 4.91 3.52 13.00
CA SER A 151 4.22 3.55 11.69
C SER A 151 2.69 3.57 11.75
N LYS A 152 2.07 4.08 12.83
CA LYS A 152 0.60 4.15 12.97
C LYS A 152 -0.07 4.94 11.83
N THR A 153 0.32 6.21 11.64
CA THR A 153 -0.24 7.10 10.60
C THR A 153 -0.17 6.48 9.19
N PRO A 154 1.00 6.04 8.67
CA PRO A 154 1.05 5.42 7.34
C PRO A 154 0.25 4.10 7.27
N LEU A 155 0.15 3.35 8.36
CA LEU A 155 -0.66 2.14 8.42
C LEU A 155 -2.17 2.46 8.38
N CYS A 156 -2.64 3.52 9.09
CA CYS A 156 -4.00 4.02 8.97
C CYS A 156 -4.34 4.40 7.53
N MET A 157 -3.46 5.12 6.84
CA MET A 157 -3.64 5.51 5.44
C MET A 157 -3.69 4.28 4.51
N TYR A 158 -2.85 3.28 4.75
CA TYR A 158 -2.88 2.04 3.99
C TYR A 158 -4.19 1.27 4.18
N LEU A 159 -4.66 1.13 5.41
CA LEU A 159 -5.94 0.50 5.75
C LEU A 159 -7.13 1.29 5.14
N ALA A 160 -7.09 2.62 5.19
CA ALA A 160 -8.09 3.49 4.60
C ALA A 160 -8.17 3.31 3.07
N ASN A 161 -7.04 3.13 2.38
CA ASN A 161 -7.02 2.79 0.96
C ASN A 161 -7.67 1.43 0.65
N LYS A 162 -7.83 0.57 1.63
CA LYS A 162 -8.61 -0.67 1.54
C LYS A 162 -10.07 -0.49 1.98
N GLY A 163 -10.53 0.74 2.26
CA GLY A 163 -11.89 1.01 2.71
C GLY A 163 -12.14 0.69 4.19
N VAL A 164 -11.08 0.61 5.01
CA VAL A 164 -11.16 0.33 6.46
C VAL A 164 -10.94 1.63 7.23
N LYS A 165 -11.93 2.06 8.01
CA LYS A 165 -11.86 3.25 8.87
C LYS A 165 -10.90 2.98 10.03
N ALA A 166 -9.69 3.51 9.93
CA ALA A 166 -8.64 3.34 10.92
C ALA A 166 -8.36 4.66 11.65
N ILE A 167 -8.22 4.58 12.97
CA ILE A 167 -7.80 5.70 13.84
C ILE A 167 -6.54 5.31 14.60
N ASN A 168 -5.66 6.28 14.86
CA ASN A 168 -4.48 6.03 15.68
C ASN A 168 -4.52 6.85 16.99
N ILE A 169 -4.07 6.23 18.08
CA ILE A 169 -3.90 6.84 19.38
C ILE A 169 -2.44 6.69 19.78
N PRO A 170 -1.67 7.78 19.87
CA PRO A 170 -0.32 7.73 20.39
C PRO A 170 -0.33 7.44 21.89
N LEU A 171 0.49 6.50 22.33
CA LEU A 171 0.70 6.23 23.74
C LEU A 171 1.88 7.06 24.26
N MET A 172 1.59 7.95 25.18
CA MET A 172 2.59 8.81 25.84
C MET A 172 2.28 8.88 27.34
N PRO A 173 3.27 8.65 28.23
CA PRO A 173 3.04 8.66 29.68
C PRO A 173 2.41 9.96 30.19
N GLU A 174 2.78 11.11 29.59
CA GLU A 174 2.37 12.44 30.04
C GLU A 174 0.92 12.80 29.68
N VAL A 175 0.39 12.20 28.61
CA VAL A 175 -0.94 12.55 28.10
C VAL A 175 -2.01 11.57 28.61
N GLY A 176 -1.58 10.34 28.91
CA GLY A 176 -2.51 9.26 29.22
C GLY A 176 -3.25 8.78 27.98
N VAL A 177 -4.30 7.99 28.19
CA VAL A 177 -5.18 7.49 27.13
C VAL A 177 -6.63 7.85 27.44
N PRO A 178 -7.46 8.09 26.42
CA PRO A 178 -8.87 8.39 26.62
C PRO A 178 -9.62 7.19 27.25
N GLU A 179 -10.58 7.47 28.11
CA GLU A 179 -11.38 6.41 28.74
C GLU A 179 -12.19 5.62 27.70
N GLU A 180 -12.61 6.28 26.64
CA GLU A 180 -13.34 5.69 25.52
C GLU A 180 -12.57 4.56 24.82
N LEU A 181 -11.23 4.53 24.91
CA LEU A 181 -10.42 3.44 24.38
C LEU A 181 -10.76 2.10 25.04
N PHE A 182 -11.11 2.11 26.32
CA PHE A 182 -11.44 0.91 27.07
C PHE A 182 -12.88 0.42 26.83
N GLU A 183 -13.71 1.24 26.18
CA GLU A 183 -15.08 0.88 25.75
C GLU A 183 -15.10 0.25 24.35
N VAL A 184 -14.02 0.40 23.58
CA VAL A 184 -13.92 -0.19 22.22
C VAL A 184 -13.78 -1.71 22.30
N ASP A 185 -14.45 -2.42 21.40
CA ASP A 185 -14.23 -3.87 21.27
C ASP A 185 -12.74 -4.16 21.05
N ARG A 186 -12.13 -4.88 21.99
CA ARG A 186 -10.71 -5.24 21.96
C ARG A 186 -10.27 -5.92 20.65
N LYS A 187 -11.19 -6.55 19.91
CA LYS A 187 -10.92 -7.19 18.61
C LYS A 187 -10.63 -6.17 17.52
N LYS A 188 -11.06 -4.92 17.69
CA LYS A 188 -10.78 -3.81 16.78
C LYS A 188 -9.49 -3.07 17.15
N VAL A 189 -8.93 -3.28 18.35
CA VAL A 189 -7.75 -2.56 18.85
C VAL A 189 -6.49 -3.39 18.59
N PHE A 190 -5.47 -2.72 18.00
CA PHE A 190 -4.17 -3.33 17.72
C PHE A 190 -3.06 -2.48 18.33
N GLY A 191 -2.28 -3.09 19.22
CA GLY A 191 -1.09 -2.48 19.79
C GLY A 191 0.11 -2.69 18.86
N LEU A 192 0.80 -1.62 18.50
CA LEU A 192 2.02 -1.69 17.72
C LEU A 192 3.23 -1.55 18.65
N THR A 193 4.08 -2.57 18.68
CA THR A 193 5.34 -2.59 19.42
C THR A 193 6.53 -2.65 18.47
N ILE A 194 7.70 -2.24 18.98
CA ILE A 194 8.94 -2.20 18.19
C ILE A 194 10.13 -2.47 19.11
N ASN A 195 11.20 -3.06 18.58
CA ASN A 195 12.44 -3.24 19.31
C ASN A 195 13.00 -1.88 19.79
N PRO A 196 13.43 -1.75 21.07
CA PRO A 196 13.93 -0.51 21.65
C PRO A 196 15.09 0.11 20.84
N LEU A 197 16.09 -0.67 20.47
CA LEU A 197 17.24 -0.20 19.72
C LEU A 197 16.82 0.35 18.34
N ARG A 198 15.90 -0.34 17.69
CA ARG A 198 15.36 0.11 16.40
C ARG A 198 14.60 1.41 16.52
N LEU A 199 13.81 1.59 17.58
CA LEU A 199 13.07 2.83 17.83
C LEU A 199 14.02 4.00 18.08
N ILE A 200 15.07 3.80 18.87
CA ILE A 200 16.12 4.78 19.13
C ILE A 200 16.78 5.22 17.81
N GLU A 201 17.17 4.26 16.98
CA GLU A 201 17.77 4.54 15.66
C GLU A 201 16.85 5.38 14.77
N ILE A 202 15.57 5.01 14.66
CA ILE A 202 14.58 5.74 13.86
C ILE A 202 14.39 7.16 14.38
N ARG A 203 14.31 7.34 15.71
CA ARG A 203 14.17 8.67 16.32
C ARG A 203 15.41 9.55 16.08
N LYS A 204 16.63 9.00 16.25
CA LYS A 204 17.88 9.72 15.97
C LYS A 204 17.96 10.17 14.51
N ARG A 205 17.73 9.28 13.55
CA ARG A 205 17.72 9.62 12.11
C ARG A 205 16.71 10.73 11.76
N ARG A 206 15.60 10.82 12.48
CA ARG A 206 14.63 11.89 12.25
C ARG A 206 15.08 13.21 12.80
N LEU A 207 15.70 13.24 13.98
CA LEU A 207 16.29 14.46 14.57
C LEU A 207 17.36 15.06 13.65
N ASP A 208 18.25 14.22 13.11
CA ASP A 208 19.30 14.61 12.19
C ASP A 208 18.75 15.31 10.92
N LYS A 209 17.61 14.83 10.39
CA LYS A 209 16.97 15.42 9.20
C LYS A 209 16.36 16.81 9.45
N PHE A 210 15.97 17.12 10.66
CA PHE A 210 15.24 18.37 10.98
C PHE A 210 16.08 19.44 11.65
N HIS A 211 17.40 19.24 11.84
CA HIS A 211 18.33 20.20 12.47
C HIS A 211 17.74 20.79 13.78
N ARG A 212 17.06 20.00 14.60
CA ARG A 212 16.37 20.46 15.80
C ARG A 212 17.29 20.44 17.02
N LEU A 213 17.09 21.44 17.89
CA LEU A 213 17.89 21.81 19.03
C LEU A 213 17.82 20.81 20.22
N THR A 214 18.69 21.00 21.18
CA THR A 214 19.05 20.21 22.37
C THR A 214 17.92 19.56 23.21
N SER A 215 16.67 20.04 23.14
CA SER A 215 15.51 19.44 23.82
C SER A 215 15.08 18.09 23.23
N ASP A 216 15.52 17.78 22.04
CA ASP A 216 15.13 16.55 21.31
C ASP A 216 16.06 15.35 21.58
N ILE A 217 17.19 15.57 22.27
CA ILE A 217 18.13 14.50 22.65
C ILE A 217 17.48 13.54 23.65
N GLU A 218 16.66 14.07 24.55
CA GLU A 218 15.93 13.28 25.54
C GLU A 218 14.88 12.36 24.92
N TYR A 219 14.24 12.80 23.84
CA TYR A 219 13.24 12.02 23.06
C TYR A 219 13.80 10.73 22.44
N ALA A 220 15.08 10.71 22.10
CA ALA A 220 15.77 9.53 21.56
C ALA A 220 16.67 8.84 22.59
N GLY A 221 16.60 9.28 23.87
CA GLY A 221 17.37 8.70 24.97
C GLY A 221 16.91 7.29 25.33
N ASP A 222 17.86 6.41 25.61
CA ASP A 222 17.58 4.99 25.87
C ASP A 222 16.62 4.79 27.06
N ALA A 223 16.82 5.53 28.17
CA ALA A 223 15.97 5.46 29.35
C ALA A 223 14.53 5.88 29.04
N ARG A 224 14.36 6.96 28.26
CA ARG A 224 13.06 7.48 27.86
C ARG A 224 12.30 6.47 26.98
N VAL A 225 12.98 5.87 26.02
CA VAL A 225 12.38 4.86 25.14
C VAL A 225 11.90 3.65 25.92
N LEU A 226 12.69 3.19 26.90
CA LEU A 226 12.30 2.06 27.75
C LEU A 226 11.08 2.40 28.62
N GLU A 227 11.04 3.57 29.25
CA GLU A 227 9.89 4.04 30.04
C GLU A 227 8.59 4.08 29.20
N GLU A 228 8.68 4.66 28.00
CA GLU A 228 7.53 4.70 27.09
C GLU A 228 7.08 3.29 26.64
N LEU A 229 8.02 2.38 26.36
CA LEU A 229 7.69 0.99 26.00
C LEU A 229 7.01 0.24 27.13
N GLU A 230 7.47 0.40 28.37
CA GLU A 230 6.83 -0.19 29.54
C GLU A 230 5.41 0.37 29.75
N TYR A 231 5.25 1.69 29.59
CA TYR A 231 3.94 2.32 29.65
C TYR A 231 3.00 1.78 28.58
N ALA A 232 3.49 1.70 27.32
CA ALA A 232 2.69 1.20 26.21
C ALA A 232 2.27 -0.27 26.41
N ASP A 233 3.18 -1.14 26.86
CA ASP A 233 2.89 -2.54 27.15
C ASP A 233 1.80 -2.66 28.25
N LYS A 234 1.92 -1.85 29.32
CA LYS A 234 0.91 -1.82 30.40
C LYS A 234 -0.48 -1.43 29.88
N ILE A 235 -0.56 -0.41 29.01
CA ILE A 235 -1.84 0.01 28.41
C ILE A 235 -2.38 -1.06 27.46
N MET A 236 -1.56 -1.62 26.58
CA MET A 236 -1.97 -2.66 25.63
C MET A 236 -2.52 -3.91 26.36
N ARG A 237 -1.87 -4.32 27.46
CA ARG A 237 -2.36 -5.41 28.32
C ARG A 237 -3.67 -5.06 29.02
N LYS A 238 -3.81 -3.81 29.50
CA LYS A 238 -5.05 -3.36 30.14
C LYS A 238 -6.23 -3.35 29.16
N VAL A 239 -6.01 -2.95 27.91
CA VAL A 239 -7.01 -3.01 26.83
C VAL A 239 -7.27 -4.45 26.41
N GLY A 240 -6.29 -5.34 26.56
CA GLY A 240 -6.38 -6.74 26.10
C GLY A 240 -6.39 -6.89 24.59
N CYS A 241 -5.73 -5.97 23.89
CA CYS A 241 -5.67 -5.94 22.43
C CYS A 241 -4.62 -6.92 21.87
N LYS A 242 -4.72 -7.19 20.56
CA LYS A 242 -3.69 -7.93 19.83
C LYS A 242 -2.45 -7.04 19.63
N ILE A 243 -1.29 -7.53 20.07
CA ILE A 243 -0.01 -6.83 19.88
C ILE A 243 0.67 -7.34 18.60
N VAL A 244 1.17 -6.40 17.79
CA VAL A 244 1.90 -6.66 16.54
C VAL A 244 3.26 -5.99 16.62
N ASP A 245 4.32 -6.77 16.49
CA ASP A 245 5.68 -6.27 16.39
C ASP A 245 5.95 -5.78 14.96
N VAL A 246 6.37 -4.52 14.83
CA VAL A 246 6.64 -3.85 13.55
C VAL A 246 8.14 -3.62 13.29
N THR A 247 9.02 -4.22 14.07
CA THR A 247 10.48 -3.94 14.06
C THR A 247 11.11 -4.04 12.68
N GLU A 248 10.85 -5.13 11.96
CA GLU A 248 11.38 -5.41 10.62
C GLU A 248 10.26 -5.74 9.63
N ARG A 249 9.09 -5.16 9.84
CA ARG A 249 7.90 -5.49 9.07
C ARG A 249 7.50 -4.34 8.16
N ALA A 250 7.20 -4.65 6.90
CA ALA A 250 6.61 -3.71 5.99
C ALA A 250 5.18 -3.32 6.43
N ILE A 251 4.73 -2.14 6.01
CA ILE A 251 3.38 -1.64 6.34
C ILE A 251 2.32 -2.58 5.78
N GLU A 252 2.54 -3.11 4.59
CA GLU A 252 1.68 -4.04 3.88
C GLU A 252 1.49 -5.34 4.65
N ASP A 253 2.56 -5.90 5.20
CA ASP A 253 2.53 -7.13 5.99
C ASP A 253 1.79 -6.92 7.31
N THR A 254 2.02 -5.77 7.96
CA THR A 254 1.32 -5.40 9.18
C THR A 254 -0.18 -5.21 8.91
N ALA A 255 -0.52 -4.53 7.82
CA ALA A 255 -1.90 -4.34 7.38
C ALA A 255 -2.59 -5.69 7.09
N LEU A 256 -1.90 -6.62 6.45
CA LEU A 256 -2.45 -7.95 6.16
C LEU A 256 -2.80 -8.72 7.45
N ILE A 257 -1.96 -8.64 8.48
CA ILE A 257 -2.24 -9.25 9.80
C ILE A 257 -3.51 -8.66 10.41
N ILE A 258 -3.68 -7.34 10.32
CA ILE A 258 -4.85 -6.63 10.85
C ILE A 258 -6.10 -7.00 10.06
N LEU A 259 -6.06 -6.91 8.73
CA LEU A 259 -7.16 -7.22 7.83
C LEU A 259 -7.67 -8.66 8.02
N ASN A 260 -6.76 -9.63 8.14
CA ASN A 260 -7.11 -11.02 8.44
C ASN A 260 -7.76 -11.15 9.83
N SER A 261 -7.30 -10.37 10.81
CA SER A 261 -7.82 -10.42 12.19
C SER A 261 -9.25 -9.89 12.31
N ILE A 262 -9.60 -8.86 11.51
CA ILE A 262 -10.96 -8.31 11.45
C ILE A 262 -11.87 -9.03 10.45
N GLY A 263 -11.37 -10.08 9.78
CA GLY A 263 -12.13 -10.87 8.81
C GLY A 263 -12.40 -10.17 7.48
N TYR A 264 -11.62 -9.15 7.12
CA TYR A 264 -11.79 -8.37 5.89
C TYR A 264 -11.73 -9.22 4.62
N ASN A 265 -10.84 -10.22 4.56
CA ASN A 265 -10.66 -11.10 3.39
C ASN A 265 -11.68 -12.27 3.30
N LYS A 266 -12.71 -12.29 4.15
CA LYS A 266 -13.76 -13.32 4.14
C LYS A 266 -15.06 -12.87 3.47
N LYS A 267 -15.04 -11.67 2.85
CA LYS A 267 -16.20 -11.16 2.09
C LYS A 267 -15.97 -11.31 0.61
#